data_d6c347de2de3e2f2a16bd62443803f42
#
_entry.id   d6c347de2de3e2f2a16bd62443803f42
#
_cell.length_a   1.000
_cell.length_b   1.000
_cell.length_c   1.000
_cell.angle_alpha   90.00
_cell.angle_beta   90.00
_cell.angle_gamma   90.00
#
_symmetry.space_group_name_H-M   'P 1'
#
loop_
_entity.id
_entity.type
_entity.pdbx_description
1 polymer ?
#
loop_
_entity_poly.entity_id
_entity_poly.type
_entity_poly.pdbx_seq_one_letter_code
_entity_poly.pdbx_strand_id
1 'polypeptide(L)'
;HGGGNHSSVQPLMLIAYDSRKDKFSKIQQLFKYLNPCGTTPEGLCFESILDDIVKTNKGVESYFINFSDGWPGFSNGDIDYGGEEAVKHTGAQVKKIQQAGIKVLSYFIEENSYGYSAIENFQRMYGKSSEAVDVTNLMALTKTLNKLFQ
;
A
#
# COMPACT_ATOMS: atom_id res chain seq x y z
N HIS A 1 -1.99 -4.52 -19.78
CA HIS A 1 -1.00 -5.52 -20.25
C HIS A 1 -0.47 -5.08 -21.60
N GLY A 2 0.66 -4.40 -21.63
CA GLY A 2 1.46 -4.23 -22.83
C GLY A 2 2.37 -5.45 -22.99
N GLY A 3 2.04 -6.39 -23.85
CA GLY A 3 2.96 -7.43 -24.27
C GLY A 3 4.09 -6.80 -25.07
N GLY A 4 5.22 -6.62 -24.46
CA GLY A 4 6.46 -6.19 -25.09
C GLY A 4 7.63 -6.71 -24.25
N ASN A 5 8.74 -7.02 -24.91
CA ASN A 5 10.01 -7.37 -24.27
C ASN A 5 10.47 -6.21 -23.36
N HIS A 6 10.04 -6.20 -22.13
CA HIS A 6 10.46 -5.19 -21.18
C HIS A 6 11.27 -5.81 -20.07
N SER A 7 12.55 -5.52 -20.09
CA SER A 7 13.50 -5.80 -19.01
C SER A 7 13.34 -4.87 -17.80
N SER A 8 12.25 -4.10 -17.73
CA SER A 8 11.97 -3.19 -16.62
C SER A 8 10.52 -3.25 -16.19
N VAL A 9 10.28 -3.32 -14.87
CA VAL A 9 8.97 -3.13 -14.28
C VAL A 9 8.73 -1.64 -14.10
N GLN A 10 7.67 -1.13 -14.73
CA GLN A 10 7.20 0.22 -14.47
C GLN A 10 5.86 0.12 -13.73
N PRO A 11 5.83 0.48 -12.45
CA PRO A 11 4.58 0.49 -11.70
C PRO A 11 3.66 1.58 -12.27
N LEU A 12 2.38 1.23 -12.44
CA LEU A 12 1.35 2.18 -12.83
C LEU A 12 0.64 2.68 -11.57
N MET A 13 0.77 3.98 -11.31
CA MET A 13 0.00 4.63 -10.25
C MET A 13 -1.28 5.22 -10.82
N LEU A 14 -2.42 4.76 -10.29
CA LEU A 14 -3.72 5.31 -10.62
C LEU A 14 -4.24 6.16 -9.45
N ILE A 15 -4.35 7.48 -9.68
CA ILE A 15 -5.01 8.39 -8.73
C ILE A 15 -6.52 8.30 -8.96
N ALA A 16 -7.17 7.47 -8.17
CA ALA A 16 -8.61 7.25 -8.27
C ALA A 16 -9.41 8.47 -7.77
N TYR A 17 -8.89 9.19 -6.77
CA TYR A 17 -9.56 10.32 -6.15
C TYR A 17 -8.56 11.33 -5.57
N ASP A 18 -8.76 12.60 -5.86
CA ASP A 18 -8.06 13.73 -5.22
C ASP A 18 -9.11 14.67 -4.64
N SER A 19 -9.23 14.72 -3.30
CA SER A 19 -10.24 15.52 -2.59
C SER A 19 -10.16 17.02 -2.87
N ARG A 20 -9.02 17.52 -3.38
CA ARG A 20 -8.84 18.91 -3.77
C ARG A 20 -9.49 19.25 -5.11
N LYS A 21 -9.78 18.25 -5.93
CA LYS A 21 -10.25 18.40 -7.32
C LYS A 21 -11.53 17.64 -7.60
N ASP A 22 -11.75 16.52 -6.91
CA ASP A 22 -12.78 15.55 -7.23
C ASP A 22 -13.94 15.60 -6.22
N LYS A 23 -15.15 15.43 -6.70
CA LYS A 23 -16.31 15.19 -5.84
C LYS A 23 -16.32 13.74 -5.37
N PHE A 24 -16.82 13.48 -4.15
CA PHE A 24 -16.88 12.13 -3.59
C PHE A 24 -17.64 11.12 -4.47
N SER A 25 -18.66 11.59 -5.22
CA SER A 25 -19.37 10.76 -6.18
C SER A 25 -18.51 10.11 -7.26
N LYS A 26 -17.33 10.70 -7.57
CA LYS A 26 -16.38 10.11 -8.52
C LYS A 26 -15.88 8.77 -8.03
N ILE A 27 -15.40 8.67 -6.78
CA ILE A 27 -14.89 7.40 -6.26
C ILE A 27 -15.98 6.35 -6.14
N GLN A 28 -17.21 6.75 -5.75
CA GLN A 28 -18.34 5.84 -5.71
C GLN A 28 -18.66 5.21 -7.08
N GLN A 29 -18.51 5.98 -8.16
CA GLN A 29 -18.70 5.48 -9.52
C GLN A 29 -17.57 4.55 -9.96
N LEU A 30 -16.34 4.76 -9.46
CA LEU A 30 -15.19 3.94 -9.80
C LEU A 30 -15.23 2.56 -9.17
N PHE A 31 -15.86 2.38 -8.00
CA PHE A 31 -15.90 1.10 -7.30
C PHE A 31 -16.38 -0.08 -8.17
N LYS A 32 -17.35 0.15 -9.04
CA LYS A 32 -17.87 -0.89 -9.95
C LYS A 32 -16.87 -1.37 -11.00
N TYR A 33 -15.78 -0.61 -11.23
CA TYR A 33 -14.73 -0.94 -12.19
C TYR A 33 -13.45 -1.44 -11.52
N LEU A 34 -13.36 -1.35 -10.19
CA LEU A 34 -12.20 -1.82 -9.42
C LEU A 34 -12.33 -3.32 -9.22
N ASN A 35 -11.71 -4.08 -10.11
CA ASN A 35 -11.59 -5.52 -9.97
C ASN A 35 -10.16 -5.85 -9.55
N PRO A 36 -9.95 -6.63 -8.48
CA PRO A 36 -8.61 -7.08 -8.13
C PRO A 36 -8.07 -7.97 -9.25
N CYS A 37 -6.91 -7.65 -9.74
CA CYS A 37 -6.24 -8.44 -10.78
C CYS A 37 -4.72 -8.27 -10.68
N GLY A 38 -4.01 -9.37 -10.84
CA GLY A 38 -2.54 -9.38 -10.86
C GLY A 38 -1.91 -9.45 -9.48
N THR A 39 -0.68 -9.01 -9.41
CA THR A 39 0.19 -9.02 -8.21
C THR A 39 0.53 -7.60 -7.79
N THR A 40 0.89 -7.43 -6.53
CA THR A 40 1.15 -6.11 -5.94
C THR A 40 2.62 -5.97 -5.56
N PRO A 41 3.47 -5.37 -6.41
CA PRO A 41 4.87 -5.09 -6.06
C PRO A 41 4.95 -3.86 -5.14
N GLU A 42 4.50 -3.97 -3.90
CA GLU A 42 4.32 -2.85 -2.97
C GLU A 42 5.54 -1.95 -2.86
N GLY A 43 6.73 -2.53 -2.63
CA GLY A 43 7.95 -1.74 -2.49
C GLY A 43 8.29 -0.93 -3.74
N LEU A 44 8.09 -1.50 -4.93
CA LEU A 44 8.31 -0.78 -6.20
C LEU A 44 7.26 0.33 -6.40
N CYS A 45 6.01 0.08 -6.00
CA CYS A 45 4.97 1.10 -6.03
C CYS A 45 5.31 2.25 -5.08
N PHE A 46 5.73 1.96 -3.85
CA PHE A 46 6.11 3.00 -2.89
C PHE A 46 7.33 3.79 -3.35
N GLU A 47 8.33 3.13 -3.91
CA GLU A 47 9.50 3.81 -4.48
C GLU A 47 9.10 4.78 -5.59
N SER A 48 8.20 4.38 -6.49
CA SER A 48 7.77 5.22 -7.61
C SER A 48 6.99 6.47 -7.20
N ILE A 49 6.27 6.43 -6.08
CA ILE A 49 5.44 7.55 -5.60
C ILE A 49 6.09 8.36 -4.48
N LEU A 50 7.26 7.94 -3.99
CA LEU A 50 7.91 8.53 -2.81
C LEU A 50 8.10 10.03 -2.94
N ASP A 51 8.62 10.49 -4.08
CA ASP A 51 8.87 11.91 -4.34
C ASP A 51 7.59 12.74 -4.32
N ASP A 52 6.49 12.20 -4.83
CA ASP A 52 5.20 12.89 -4.86
C ASP A 52 4.59 12.97 -3.47
N ILE A 53 4.69 11.91 -2.68
CA ILE A 53 4.25 11.88 -1.28
C ILE A 53 5.04 12.89 -0.45
N VAL A 54 6.38 12.91 -0.60
CA VAL A 54 7.26 13.80 0.18
C VAL A 54 7.04 15.26 -0.17
N LYS A 55 6.82 15.59 -1.46
CA LYS A 55 6.54 16.98 -1.88
C LYS A 55 5.28 17.56 -1.26
N THR A 56 4.28 16.74 -0.99
CA THR A 56 3.00 17.18 -0.42
C THR A 56 3.02 17.37 1.10
N ASN A 57 4.08 16.91 1.79
CA ASN A 57 4.19 16.89 3.25
C ASN A 57 4.66 18.21 3.88
N LYS A 58 4.92 19.26 3.11
CA LYS A 58 5.54 20.49 3.64
C LYS A 58 4.59 21.26 4.57
N GLY A 59 4.90 21.24 5.87
CA GLY A 59 4.24 22.07 6.88
C GLY A 59 2.88 21.60 7.37
N VAL A 60 2.49 20.36 7.04
CA VAL A 60 1.24 19.73 7.51
C VAL A 60 1.50 18.35 8.07
N GLU A 61 0.71 17.93 9.03
CA GLU A 61 0.72 16.54 9.50
C GLU A 61 0.17 15.63 8.39
N SER A 62 0.99 14.67 7.96
CA SER A 62 0.66 13.81 6.82
C SER A 62 0.66 12.35 7.22
N TYR A 63 -0.30 11.63 6.68
CA TYR A 63 -0.50 10.21 6.92
C TYR A 63 -0.46 9.44 5.61
N PHE A 64 0.29 8.34 5.59
CA PHE A 64 0.26 7.34 4.54
C PHE A 64 -0.49 6.13 5.06
N ILE A 65 -1.68 5.87 4.52
CA ILE A 65 -2.52 4.77 4.94
C ILE A 65 -2.44 3.68 3.88
N ASN A 66 -2.04 2.48 4.28
CA ASN A 66 -1.89 1.33 3.40
C ASN A 66 -2.69 0.13 3.90
N PHE A 67 -3.17 -0.68 2.96
CA PHE A 67 -3.82 -1.96 3.19
C PHE A 67 -3.06 -3.02 2.43
N SER A 68 -2.65 -4.11 3.10
CA SER A 68 -1.83 -5.16 2.51
C SER A 68 -2.21 -6.53 3.04
N ASP A 69 -2.08 -7.54 2.18
CA ASP A 69 -2.21 -8.95 2.54
C ASP A 69 -0.88 -9.58 3.01
N GLY A 70 0.19 -8.79 3.08
CA GLY A 70 1.51 -9.24 3.51
C GLY A 70 2.33 -9.99 2.43
N TRP A 71 1.87 -10.01 1.19
CA TRP A 71 2.53 -10.69 0.08
C TRP A 71 2.98 -9.73 -1.02
N PRO A 72 4.05 -8.96 -0.82
CA PRO A 72 4.60 -8.11 -1.87
C PRO A 72 5.21 -8.99 -2.96
N GLY A 73 4.76 -8.86 -4.18
CA GLY A 73 5.32 -9.68 -5.23
C GLY A 73 4.93 -9.27 -6.64
N PHE A 74 5.80 -9.61 -7.59
CA PHE A 74 5.57 -9.48 -9.01
C PHE A 74 6.50 -10.43 -9.77
N SER A 75 5.97 -11.16 -10.73
CA SER A 75 6.77 -11.97 -11.64
C SER A 75 6.21 -11.90 -13.06
N ASN A 76 7.07 -11.73 -14.06
CA ASN A 76 6.67 -11.69 -15.46
C ASN A 76 7.59 -12.51 -16.40
N GLY A 77 8.33 -13.45 -15.89
CA GLY A 77 9.27 -14.30 -16.64
C GLY A 77 10.69 -13.74 -16.71
N ASP A 78 10.87 -12.43 -16.87
CA ASP A 78 12.20 -11.80 -16.89
C ASP A 78 12.56 -11.21 -15.52
N ILE A 79 11.56 -10.86 -14.73
CA ILE A 79 11.71 -10.21 -13.42
C ILE A 79 10.93 -11.03 -12.40
N ASP A 80 11.63 -11.43 -11.38
CA ASP A 80 11.07 -12.08 -10.20
C ASP A 80 11.33 -11.18 -8.98
N TYR A 81 10.28 -10.44 -8.58
CA TYR A 81 10.27 -9.59 -7.40
C TYR A 81 9.34 -10.22 -6.37
N GLY A 82 9.90 -10.86 -5.34
CA GLY A 82 9.09 -11.59 -4.37
C GLY A 82 9.86 -12.03 -3.14
N GLY A 83 9.20 -12.78 -2.28
CA GLY A 83 9.78 -13.39 -1.10
C GLY A 83 10.51 -12.41 -0.18
N GLU A 84 11.63 -12.85 0.36
CA GLU A 84 12.44 -12.11 1.35
C GLU A 84 12.97 -10.77 0.82
N GLU A 85 13.33 -10.71 -0.45
CA GLU A 85 13.85 -9.50 -1.08
C GLU A 85 12.75 -8.42 -1.18
N ALA A 86 11.58 -8.79 -1.64
CA ALA A 86 10.45 -7.87 -1.75
C ALA A 86 10.00 -7.35 -0.36
N VAL A 87 9.98 -8.20 0.66
CA VAL A 87 9.68 -7.81 2.04
C VAL A 87 10.69 -6.79 2.56
N LYS A 88 11.99 -7.03 2.38
CA LYS A 88 13.05 -6.11 2.79
C LYS A 88 12.97 -4.78 2.04
N HIS A 89 12.76 -4.84 0.74
CA HIS A 89 12.64 -3.65 -0.10
C HIS A 89 11.42 -2.82 0.31
N THR A 90 10.25 -3.43 0.49
CA THR A 90 9.05 -2.73 0.96
C THR A 90 9.31 -2.06 2.30
N GLY A 91 9.89 -2.77 3.27
CA GLY A 91 10.25 -2.20 4.57
C GLY A 91 11.23 -1.03 4.48
N ALA A 92 12.17 -1.06 3.53
CA ALA A 92 13.09 0.05 3.29
C ALA A 92 12.35 1.29 2.75
N GLN A 93 11.40 1.12 1.83
CA GLN A 93 10.59 2.23 1.32
C GLN A 93 9.67 2.82 2.40
N VAL A 94 9.04 1.99 3.24
CA VAL A 94 8.26 2.44 4.39
C VAL A 94 9.10 3.31 5.32
N LYS A 95 10.34 2.92 5.62
CA LYS A 95 11.27 3.72 6.43
C LYS A 95 11.58 5.07 5.78
N LYS A 96 11.76 5.14 4.47
CA LYS A 96 11.97 6.42 3.77
C LYS A 96 10.77 7.35 3.90
N ILE A 97 9.55 6.83 3.78
CA ILE A 97 8.32 7.60 3.99
C ILE A 97 8.28 8.15 5.43
N GLN A 98 8.58 7.32 6.43
CA GLN A 98 8.63 7.72 7.83
C GLN A 98 9.73 8.78 8.11
N GLN A 99 10.91 8.61 7.52
CA GLN A 99 12.02 9.58 7.63
C GLN A 99 11.69 10.93 7.00
N ALA A 100 10.79 10.96 6.03
CA ALA A 100 10.26 12.21 5.49
C ALA A 100 9.23 12.90 6.42
N GLY A 101 8.97 12.36 7.62
CA GLY A 101 8.06 12.93 8.61
C GLY A 101 6.59 12.54 8.39
N ILE A 102 6.33 11.53 7.55
CA ILE A 102 4.98 11.06 7.26
C ILE A 102 4.65 9.89 8.19
N LYS A 103 3.53 9.95 8.88
CA LYS A 103 3.04 8.85 9.72
C LYS A 103 2.50 7.73 8.83
N VAL A 104 3.05 6.53 8.97
CA VAL A 104 2.61 5.36 8.21
C VAL A 104 1.67 4.53 9.07
N LEU A 105 0.48 4.30 8.56
CA LEU A 105 -0.57 3.48 9.15
C LEU A 105 -0.84 2.33 8.21
N SER A 106 -0.52 1.12 8.63
CA SER A 106 -0.68 -0.05 7.79
C SER A 106 -1.63 -1.04 8.42
N TYR A 107 -2.56 -1.50 7.61
CA TYR A 107 -3.59 -2.43 8.01
C TYR A 107 -3.43 -3.75 7.25
N PHE A 108 -3.27 -4.82 8.01
CA PHE A 108 -3.24 -6.16 7.46
C PHE A 108 -4.65 -6.63 7.16
N ILE A 109 -4.88 -7.03 5.92
CA ILE A 109 -6.14 -7.64 5.48
C ILE A 109 -5.93 -9.15 5.47
N GLU A 110 -6.47 -9.84 6.47
CA GLU A 110 -6.39 -11.28 6.53
C GLU A 110 -7.37 -11.90 5.52
N GLU A 111 -6.82 -12.64 4.57
CA GLU A 111 -7.58 -13.60 3.80
C GLU A 111 -7.31 -14.99 4.38
N ASN A 112 -8.35 -15.74 4.74
CA ASN A 112 -8.31 -17.00 5.50
C ASN A 112 -7.38 -18.12 4.94
N SER A 113 -6.62 -17.83 3.90
CA SER A 113 -5.82 -18.80 3.14
C SER A 113 -4.31 -18.74 3.36
N TYR A 114 -3.76 -17.68 3.97
CA TYR A 114 -2.30 -17.41 3.86
C TYR A 114 -1.46 -17.70 5.12
N GLY A 115 -2.04 -18.01 6.24
CA GLY A 115 -1.30 -18.50 7.40
C GLY A 115 -0.36 -17.49 8.07
N TYR A 116 0.41 -17.95 9.05
CA TYR A 116 1.28 -17.15 9.90
C TYR A 116 2.36 -16.34 9.16
N SER A 117 2.85 -16.80 8.00
CA SER A 117 3.91 -16.14 7.25
C SER A 117 3.51 -14.79 6.65
N ALA A 118 2.25 -14.60 6.30
CA ALA A 118 1.75 -13.34 5.74
C ALA A 118 1.80 -12.21 6.78
N ILE A 119 1.31 -12.47 7.99
CA ILE A 119 1.33 -11.48 9.07
C ILE A 119 2.75 -11.17 9.54
N GLU A 120 3.66 -12.16 9.55
CA GLU A 120 5.06 -11.93 9.88
C GLU A 120 5.72 -11.03 8.84
N ASN A 121 5.51 -11.28 7.55
CA ASN A 121 6.01 -10.43 6.47
C ASN A 121 5.47 -9.01 6.60
N PHE A 122 4.18 -8.89 6.86
CA PHE A 122 3.54 -7.59 7.06
C PHE A 122 4.17 -6.82 8.23
N GLN A 123 4.39 -7.47 9.38
CA GLN A 123 5.05 -6.84 10.53
C GLN A 123 6.51 -6.45 10.25
N ARG A 124 7.20 -7.19 9.41
CA ARG A 124 8.58 -6.87 8.98
C ARG A 124 8.61 -5.68 8.04
N MET A 125 7.62 -5.52 7.18
CA MET A 125 7.50 -4.39 6.26
C MET A 125 7.08 -3.10 6.97
N TYR A 126 6.09 -3.18 7.85
CA TYR A 126 5.41 -2.00 8.40
C TYR A 126 5.68 -1.77 9.89
N GLY A 127 6.28 -2.73 10.57
CA GLY A 127 6.60 -2.63 12.00
C GLY A 127 5.50 -3.20 12.91
N LYS A 128 5.84 -3.33 14.19
CA LYS A 128 4.96 -3.96 15.19
C LYS A 128 3.73 -3.12 15.57
N SER A 129 3.71 -1.85 15.23
CA SER A 129 2.57 -0.95 15.44
C SER A 129 1.50 -1.03 14.36
N SER A 130 1.73 -1.85 13.33
CA SER A 130 0.74 -2.13 12.29
C SER A 130 -0.42 -2.97 12.86
N GLU A 131 -1.63 -2.63 12.47
CA GLU A 131 -2.84 -3.28 13.00
C GLU A 131 -3.35 -4.34 12.01
N ALA A 132 -3.75 -5.51 12.53
CA ALA A 132 -4.53 -6.46 11.76
C ALA A 132 -6.00 -5.99 11.78
N VAL A 133 -6.58 -5.84 10.62
CA VAL A 133 -8.00 -5.48 10.47
C VAL A 133 -8.76 -6.69 9.96
N ASP A 134 -9.68 -7.14 10.77
CA ASP A 134 -10.73 -8.04 10.30
C ASP A 134 -11.64 -7.25 9.34
N VAL A 135 -11.64 -7.61 8.06
CA VAL A 135 -12.50 -6.97 7.04
C VAL A 135 -13.98 -7.05 7.38
N THR A 136 -14.38 -7.97 8.27
CA THR A 136 -15.74 -8.05 8.78
C THR A 136 -16.02 -6.97 9.84
N ASN A 137 -14.98 -6.32 10.39
CA ASN A 137 -15.10 -5.32 11.45
C ASN A 137 -14.64 -3.92 11.01
N LEU A 138 -15.26 -3.38 9.95
CA LEU A 138 -15.02 -2.01 9.46
C LEU A 138 -15.23 -0.94 10.53
N MET A 139 -16.00 -1.22 11.59
CA MET A 139 -16.20 -0.29 12.71
C MET A 139 -14.93 -0.10 13.54
N ALA A 140 -14.09 -1.11 13.69
CA ALA A 140 -12.81 -0.97 14.37
C ALA A 140 -11.88 -0.04 13.61
N LEU A 141 -11.78 -0.22 12.29
CA LEU A 141 -11.01 0.66 11.39
C LEU A 141 -11.48 2.11 11.48
N THR A 142 -12.79 2.34 11.41
CA THR A 142 -13.37 3.68 11.52
C THR A 142 -13.04 4.33 12.87
N LYS A 143 -13.07 3.60 13.97
CA LYS A 143 -12.70 4.10 15.30
C LYS A 143 -11.22 4.49 15.38
N THR A 144 -10.34 3.66 14.80
CA THR A 144 -8.90 3.94 14.79
C THR A 144 -8.61 5.19 13.95
N LEU A 145 -9.17 5.27 12.75
CA LEU A 145 -9.03 6.46 11.89
C LEU A 145 -9.58 7.72 12.57
N ASN A 146 -10.75 7.66 13.21
CA ASN A 146 -11.33 8.80 13.91
C ASN A 146 -10.46 9.29 15.09
N LYS A 147 -9.77 8.40 15.82
CA LYS A 147 -8.84 8.80 16.87
C LYS A 147 -7.61 9.53 16.36
N LEU A 148 -7.23 9.32 15.10
CA LEU A 148 -6.07 9.96 14.49
C LEU A 148 -6.36 11.39 14.02
N PHE A 149 -7.63 11.70 13.78
CA PHE A 149 -8.08 13.00 13.27
C PHE A 149 -8.78 13.87 14.33
N GLN A 150 -8.75 13.45 15.60
CA GLN A 150 -9.17 14.22 16.77
C GLN A 150 -7.97 14.81 17.51
#